data_c6214f7620c3b63894c9c4c56784264a
#
_entry.id   c6214f7620c3b63894c9c4c56784264a
#
_cell.length_a   1.000
_cell.length_b   1.000
_cell.length_c   1.000
_cell.angle_alpha   90.00
_cell.angle_beta   90.00
_cell.angle_gamma   90.00
#
_symmetry.space_group_name_H-M   'P 1'
#
loop_
_entity.id
_entity.type
_entity.pdbx_description
1 polymer ?
#
loop_
_entity_poly.entity_id
_entity_poly.type
_entity_poly.pdbx_seq_one_letter_code
_entity_poly.pdbx_strand_id
1 'polypeptide(L)'
;MKKILLTFIFASILFSCNNDNYGYEKNLDHFKSLIKDINTYFIYSKQDSLAISNYYTEDFIFYSFPVGHKKGVETNKSDYLKSIKQMKQMNISMNIGHSIYLPGIDKDSYKLDGSVRVYYGATLSIDTSNIEFSGYQTVDFSDGKILAIWEWADYGGVSNQLKKLMK
;
A
#
# COMPACT_ATOMS: atom_id res chain seq x y z
N MET A 1 14.45 -13.93 52.73
CA MET A 1 14.60 -12.77 51.89
C MET A 1 15.25 -13.01 50.50
N LYS A 2 16.24 -13.94 50.35
CA LYS A 2 16.89 -14.25 49.05
C LYS A 2 15.97 -14.86 47.97
N LYS A 3 14.91 -15.61 48.35
CA LYS A 3 13.99 -16.28 47.39
C LYS A 3 13.01 -15.31 46.71
N ILE A 4 12.63 -14.22 47.36
CA ILE A 4 11.71 -13.21 46.80
C ILE A 4 12.41 -12.35 45.71
N LEU A 5 13.71 -12.09 45.89
CA LEU A 5 14.50 -11.32 44.90
C LEU A 5 14.65 -12.05 43.56
N LEU A 6 14.80 -13.39 43.61
CA LEU A 6 14.96 -14.23 42.41
C LEU A 6 13.66 -14.29 41.58
N THR A 7 12.50 -14.26 42.23
CA THR A 7 11.20 -14.33 41.57
C THR A 7 10.88 -12.99 40.84
N PHE A 8 11.34 -11.85 41.38
CA PHE A 8 11.17 -10.56 40.74
C PHE A 8 12.04 -10.37 39.48
N ILE A 9 13.25 -10.94 39.48
CA ILE A 9 14.14 -10.89 38.29
C ILE A 9 13.58 -11.75 37.16
N PHE A 10 12.93 -12.88 37.46
CA PHE A 10 12.34 -13.76 36.45
C PHE A 10 11.06 -13.15 35.82
N ALA A 11 10.28 -12.39 36.60
CA ALA A 11 9.08 -11.70 36.09
C ALA A 11 9.41 -10.54 35.15
N SER A 12 10.55 -9.85 35.35
CA SER A 12 10.97 -8.74 34.47
C SER A 12 11.49 -9.17 33.10
N ILE A 13 11.92 -10.42 32.94
CA ILE A 13 12.39 -10.96 31.66
C ILE A 13 11.22 -11.30 30.72
N LEU A 14 10.03 -11.57 31.25
CA LEU A 14 8.86 -11.93 30.43
C LEU A 14 8.17 -10.73 29.78
N PHE A 15 8.48 -9.49 30.18
CA PHE A 15 7.93 -8.28 29.58
C PHE A 15 8.77 -7.67 28.46
N SER A 16 9.91 -8.29 28.08
CA SER A 16 10.81 -7.75 27.07
C SER A 16 10.55 -8.22 25.63
N CYS A 17 9.48 -8.96 25.37
CA CYS A 17 9.13 -9.39 24.02
C CYS A 17 7.80 -8.77 23.62
N ASN A 18 7.80 -7.85 22.67
CA ASN A 18 6.73 -7.57 21.69
C ASN A 18 6.42 -6.09 21.39
N ASN A 19 7.40 -5.21 21.26
CA ASN A 19 7.09 -3.87 20.73
C ASN A 19 7.36 -3.70 19.22
N ASP A 20 8.18 -4.57 18.60
CA ASP A 20 8.59 -4.37 17.21
C ASP A 20 7.50 -4.78 16.19
N ASN A 21 6.61 -5.72 16.52
CA ASN A 21 5.54 -6.16 15.63
C ASN A 21 4.31 -5.23 15.62
N TYR A 22 4.05 -4.53 16.71
CA TYR A 22 2.81 -3.73 16.84
C TYR A 22 2.69 -2.62 15.79
N GLY A 23 3.80 -2.00 15.41
CA GLY A 23 3.84 -0.99 14.36
C GLY A 23 3.46 -1.56 12.99
N TYR A 24 4.05 -2.69 12.62
CA TYR A 24 3.75 -3.37 11.35
C TYR A 24 2.30 -3.84 11.26
N GLU A 25 1.78 -4.51 12.29
CA GLU A 25 0.41 -5.04 12.29
C GLU A 25 -0.62 -3.92 12.11
N LYS A 26 -0.48 -2.83 12.87
CA LYS A 26 -1.35 -1.65 12.75
C LYS A 26 -1.28 -1.03 11.35
N ASN A 27 -0.09 -0.88 10.79
CA ASN A 27 0.12 -0.33 9.46
C ASN A 27 -0.44 -1.25 8.38
N LEU A 28 -0.28 -2.56 8.54
CA LEU A 28 -0.87 -3.57 7.66
C LEU A 28 -2.40 -3.50 7.64
N ASP A 29 -3.04 -3.39 8.80
CA ASP A 29 -4.51 -3.25 8.90
C ASP A 29 -4.99 -1.95 8.26
N HIS A 30 -4.25 -0.86 8.46
CA HIS A 30 -4.52 0.41 7.80
C HIS A 30 -4.43 0.29 6.27
N PHE A 31 -3.38 -0.35 5.76
CA PHE A 31 -3.20 -0.58 4.32
C PHE A 31 -4.28 -1.50 3.73
N LYS A 32 -4.64 -2.59 4.40
CA LYS A 32 -5.74 -3.47 3.98
C LYS A 32 -7.08 -2.72 3.91
N SER A 33 -7.31 -1.82 4.86
CA SER A 33 -8.51 -0.97 4.86
C SER A 33 -8.52 -0.02 3.66
N LEU A 34 -7.38 0.59 3.31
CA LEU A 34 -7.23 1.39 2.10
C LEU A 34 -7.56 0.58 0.84
N ILE A 35 -7.00 -0.64 0.69
CA ILE A 35 -7.26 -1.50 -0.47
C ILE A 35 -8.75 -1.82 -0.59
N LYS A 36 -9.41 -2.15 0.52
CA LYS A 36 -10.86 -2.37 0.57
C LYS A 36 -11.63 -1.13 0.10
N ASP A 37 -11.26 0.05 0.58
CA ASP A 37 -11.94 1.30 0.24
C ASP A 37 -11.67 1.72 -1.21
N ILE A 38 -10.48 1.47 -1.76
CA ILE A 38 -10.19 1.65 -3.19
C ILE A 38 -11.10 0.74 -4.04
N ASN A 39 -11.16 -0.55 -3.73
CA ASN A 39 -12.03 -1.48 -4.45
C ASN A 39 -13.51 -1.04 -4.36
N THR A 40 -13.96 -0.65 -3.17
CA THR A 40 -15.32 -0.15 -2.94
C THR A 40 -15.59 1.13 -3.72
N TYR A 41 -14.62 2.06 -3.78
CA TYR A 41 -14.72 3.31 -4.54
C TYR A 41 -15.02 3.06 -6.03
N PHE A 42 -14.40 2.05 -6.64
CA PHE A 42 -14.66 1.73 -8.04
C PHE A 42 -15.98 1.02 -8.28
N ILE A 43 -16.49 0.23 -7.31
CA ILE A 43 -17.76 -0.48 -7.42
C ILE A 43 -18.96 0.48 -7.29
N TYR A 44 -18.92 1.42 -6.34
CA TYR A 44 -20.05 2.29 -6.03
C TYR A 44 -19.91 3.67 -6.69
N SER A 45 -20.80 4.00 -7.62
CA SER A 45 -20.75 5.24 -8.40
C SER A 45 -20.85 6.54 -7.58
N LYS A 46 -21.42 6.48 -6.37
CA LYS A 46 -21.68 7.65 -5.51
C LYS A 46 -20.63 7.88 -4.40
N GLN A 47 -19.60 7.04 -4.29
CA GLN A 47 -18.62 7.19 -3.23
C GLN A 47 -17.66 8.33 -3.54
N ASP A 48 -17.48 9.25 -2.58
CA ASP A 48 -16.53 10.35 -2.67
C ASP A 48 -15.07 9.85 -2.46
N SER A 49 -14.16 10.34 -3.29
CA SER A 49 -12.73 10.08 -3.17
C SER A 49 -12.10 10.66 -1.89
N LEU A 50 -12.78 11.57 -1.19
CA LEU A 50 -12.30 12.18 0.05
C LEU A 50 -12.02 11.17 1.15
N ALA A 51 -12.82 10.11 1.25
CA ALA A 51 -12.58 9.04 2.23
C ALA A 51 -11.21 8.38 2.05
N ILE A 52 -10.76 8.19 0.80
CA ILE A 52 -9.45 7.60 0.47
C ILE A 52 -8.31 8.55 0.87
N SER A 53 -8.47 9.86 0.76
CA SER A 53 -7.42 10.84 1.06
C SER A 53 -6.95 10.81 2.52
N ASN A 54 -7.78 10.36 3.45
CA ASN A 54 -7.46 10.29 4.87
C ASN A 54 -6.40 9.23 5.23
N TYR A 55 -6.16 8.27 4.34
CA TYR A 55 -5.14 7.23 4.51
C TYR A 55 -3.71 7.75 4.35
N TYR A 56 -3.53 8.90 3.70
CA TYR A 56 -2.22 9.44 3.33
C TYR A 56 -1.84 10.65 4.18
N THR A 57 -0.54 10.85 4.41
CA THR A 57 0.00 12.11 4.96
C THR A 57 -0.19 13.25 3.95
N GLU A 58 0.01 14.51 4.39
CA GLU A 58 -0.08 15.64 3.46
C GLU A 58 1.08 15.70 2.46
N ASP A 59 2.25 15.22 2.88
CA ASP A 59 3.48 15.12 2.10
C ASP A 59 3.66 13.76 1.40
N PHE A 60 2.57 12.98 1.27
CA PHE A 60 2.58 11.69 0.58
C PHE A 60 3.13 11.78 -0.84
N ILE A 61 3.99 10.82 -1.19
CA ILE A 61 4.53 10.64 -2.55
C ILE A 61 4.30 9.20 -3.03
N PHE A 62 3.78 9.07 -4.23
CA PHE A 62 3.72 7.82 -4.97
C PHE A 62 4.88 7.78 -5.97
N TYR A 63 5.71 6.74 -5.89
CA TYR A 63 6.82 6.47 -6.80
C TYR A 63 6.47 5.31 -7.73
N SER A 64 6.40 5.55 -9.03
CA SER A 64 6.27 4.50 -10.04
C SER A 64 7.59 4.29 -10.77
N PHE A 65 7.89 3.05 -11.18
CA PHE A 65 9.16 2.70 -11.84
C PHE A 65 8.94 2.14 -13.26
N PRO A 66 8.44 2.96 -14.20
CA PRO A 66 8.33 2.54 -15.60
C PRO A 66 9.71 2.43 -16.25
N VAL A 67 9.79 1.67 -17.35
CA VAL A 67 11.03 1.52 -18.14
C VAL A 67 11.57 2.89 -18.55
N GLY A 68 12.89 3.08 -18.39
CA GLY A 68 13.57 4.35 -18.69
C GLY A 68 13.66 5.32 -17.50
N HIS A 69 12.98 5.06 -16.40
CA HIS A 69 12.96 5.93 -15.20
C HIS A 69 13.60 5.24 -13.99
N LYS A 70 14.94 5.10 -13.99
CA LYS A 70 15.70 4.40 -12.95
C LYS A 70 15.45 4.95 -11.53
N LYS A 71 15.20 6.25 -11.39
CA LYS A 71 14.92 6.88 -10.09
C LYS A 71 13.45 6.87 -9.71
N GLY A 72 12.59 6.34 -10.59
CA GLY A 72 11.13 6.44 -10.47
C GLY A 72 10.58 7.77 -10.97
N VAL A 73 9.25 7.82 -11.06
CA VAL A 73 8.46 9.03 -11.34
C VAL A 73 7.67 9.35 -10.10
N GLU A 74 7.84 10.55 -9.57
CA GLU A 74 7.16 11.03 -8.37
C GLU A 74 5.79 11.60 -8.71
N THR A 75 4.79 11.24 -7.93
CA THR A 75 3.42 11.78 -8.01
C THR A 75 3.00 12.18 -6.60
N ASN A 76 2.69 13.45 -6.39
CA ASN A 76 2.23 13.95 -5.10
C ASN A 76 0.80 13.49 -4.77
N LYS A 77 0.38 13.66 -3.51
CA LYS A 77 -0.94 13.26 -3.02
C LYS A 77 -2.08 13.75 -3.90
N SER A 78 -2.08 15.03 -4.26
CA SER A 78 -3.15 15.65 -5.06
C SER A 78 -3.29 14.99 -6.43
N ASP A 79 -2.17 14.84 -7.15
CA ASP A 79 -2.16 14.27 -8.50
C ASP A 79 -2.45 12.76 -8.46
N TYR A 80 -1.99 12.03 -7.43
CA TYR A 80 -2.33 10.62 -7.22
C TYR A 80 -3.84 10.42 -7.04
N LEU A 81 -4.47 11.17 -6.13
CA LEU A 81 -5.92 11.10 -5.91
C LEU A 81 -6.72 11.55 -7.15
N LYS A 82 -6.21 12.54 -7.87
CA LYS A 82 -6.81 12.99 -9.14
C LYS A 82 -6.75 11.88 -10.19
N SER A 83 -5.66 11.14 -10.30
CA SER A 83 -5.55 10.02 -11.25
C SER A 83 -6.56 8.91 -10.96
N ILE A 84 -6.77 8.54 -9.70
CA ILE A 84 -7.80 7.57 -9.30
C ILE A 84 -9.21 8.08 -9.70
N LYS A 85 -9.49 9.36 -9.45
CA LYS A 85 -10.78 9.97 -9.85
C LYS A 85 -10.96 9.98 -11.37
N GLN A 86 -9.90 10.30 -12.13
CA GLN A 86 -9.93 10.30 -13.59
C GLN A 86 -10.21 8.90 -14.16
N MET A 87 -9.58 7.84 -13.61
CA MET A 87 -9.88 6.47 -14.01
C MET A 87 -11.39 6.19 -13.91
N LYS A 88 -12.02 6.52 -12.78
CA LYS A 88 -13.46 6.33 -12.57
C LYS A 88 -14.30 7.15 -13.55
N GLN A 89 -13.91 8.39 -13.82
CA GLN A 89 -14.62 9.25 -14.81
C GLN A 89 -14.53 8.71 -16.23
N MET A 90 -13.46 7.97 -16.54
CA MET A 90 -13.27 7.29 -17.83
C MET A 90 -13.91 5.89 -17.87
N ASN A 91 -14.76 5.54 -16.89
CA ASN A 91 -15.34 4.21 -16.71
C ASN A 91 -14.31 3.08 -16.61
N ILE A 92 -13.11 3.40 -16.15
CA ILE A 92 -12.08 2.42 -15.82
C ILE A 92 -12.24 2.07 -14.34
N SER A 93 -12.57 0.82 -14.04
CA SER A 93 -12.59 0.32 -12.68
C SER A 93 -11.31 -0.46 -12.38
N MET A 94 -10.91 -0.45 -11.11
CA MET A 94 -9.78 -1.23 -10.62
C MET A 94 -10.22 -2.12 -9.46
N ASN A 95 -9.82 -3.36 -9.49
CA ASN A 95 -9.98 -4.30 -8.38
C ASN A 95 -8.62 -4.89 -8.02
N ILE A 96 -8.16 -4.60 -6.81
CA ILE A 96 -6.96 -5.21 -6.23
C ILE A 96 -7.41 -6.48 -5.54
N GLY A 97 -7.01 -7.63 -6.08
CA GLY A 97 -7.46 -8.95 -5.65
C GLY A 97 -6.45 -9.66 -4.75
N HIS A 98 -5.81 -10.72 -5.28
CA HIS A 98 -4.84 -11.50 -4.54
C HIS A 98 -3.66 -10.66 -4.04
N SER A 99 -3.34 -10.78 -2.74
CA SER A 99 -2.22 -10.05 -2.14
C SER A 99 -1.46 -10.91 -1.12
N ILE A 100 -0.13 -10.84 -1.18
CA ILE A 100 0.78 -11.45 -0.21
C ILE A 100 1.49 -10.31 0.50
N TYR A 101 1.26 -10.18 1.81
CA TYR A 101 1.82 -9.13 2.64
C TYR A 101 3.01 -9.63 3.43
N LEU A 102 4.09 -8.84 3.45
CA LEU A 102 5.32 -9.11 4.19
C LEU A 102 5.73 -7.87 4.98
N PRO A 103 6.36 -8.02 6.15
CA PRO A 103 6.93 -6.89 6.87
C PRO A 103 8.15 -6.33 6.14
N GLY A 104 8.34 -5.02 6.24
CA GLY A 104 9.58 -4.37 5.86
C GLY A 104 10.66 -4.53 6.93
N ILE A 105 11.91 -4.42 6.49
CA ILE A 105 13.10 -4.56 7.33
C ILE A 105 14.03 -3.38 7.03
N ASP A 106 14.44 -2.68 8.08
CA ASP A 106 15.45 -1.62 7.99
C ASP A 106 16.80 -2.20 7.52
N LYS A 107 17.39 -1.56 6.53
CA LYS A 107 18.59 -2.06 5.84
C LYS A 107 19.86 -2.11 6.69
N ASP A 108 19.92 -1.32 7.76
CA ASP A 108 21.10 -1.19 8.60
C ASP A 108 20.98 -2.01 9.88
N SER A 109 19.82 -1.98 10.53
CA SER A 109 19.57 -2.70 11.78
C SER A 109 19.00 -4.11 11.61
N TYR A 110 18.49 -4.44 10.42
CA TYR A 110 17.79 -5.70 10.10
C TYR A 110 16.55 -5.96 10.97
N LYS A 111 16.01 -4.93 11.61
CA LYS A 111 14.78 -5.00 12.40
C LYS A 111 13.57 -4.60 11.55
N LEU A 112 12.38 -4.97 12.02
CA LEU A 112 11.15 -4.50 11.41
C LEU A 112 11.08 -2.97 11.49
N ASP A 113 10.78 -2.33 10.36
CA ASP A 113 10.72 -0.86 10.23
C ASP A 113 9.28 -0.32 10.18
N GLY A 114 8.28 -1.21 10.32
CA GLY A 114 6.87 -0.88 10.26
C GLY A 114 6.33 -0.70 8.84
N SER A 115 7.16 -0.74 7.81
CA SER A 115 6.69 -0.69 6.42
C SER A 115 6.01 -1.99 6.02
N VAL A 116 5.15 -1.92 5.00
CA VAL A 116 4.44 -3.06 4.42
C VAL A 116 4.95 -3.29 3.01
N ARG A 117 5.33 -4.52 2.70
CA ARG A 117 5.67 -4.98 1.35
C ARG A 117 4.55 -5.85 0.85
N VAL A 118 4.11 -5.65 -0.39
CA VAL A 118 3.00 -6.42 -0.95
C VAL A 118 3.27 -6.83 -2.38
N TYR A 119 3.08 -8.11 -2.66
CA TYR A 119 2.89 -8.63 -4.01
C TYR A 119 1.38 -8.72 -4.24
N TYR A 120 0.89 -8.12 -5.31
CA TYR A 120 -0.54 -8.07 -5.58
C TYR A 120 -0.86 -8.41 -7.03
N GLY A 121 -2.07 -8.95 -7.23
CA GLY A 121 -2.71 -9.03 -8.53
C GLY A 121 -3.85 -8.03 -8.60
N ALA A 122 -4.00 -7.36 -9.74
CA ALA A 122 -5.08 -6.41 -9.96
C ALA A 122 -5.71 -6.60 -11.35
N THR A 123 -6.96 -6.18 -11.46
CA THR A 123 -7.71 -6.18 -12.71
C THR A 123 -8.21 -4.77 -12.98
N LEU A 124 -7.90 -4.23 -14.16
CA LEU A 124 -8.55 -3.05 -14.71
C LEU A 124 -9.67 -3.50 -15.64
N SER A 125 -10.89 -3.02 -15.40
CA SER A 125 -12.04 -3.32 -16.24
C SER A 125 -12.51 -2.06 -16.99
N ILE A 126 -12.72 -2.20 -18.29
CA ILE A 126 -13.21 -1.17 -19.19
C ILE A 126 -14.31 -1.80 -20.04
N ASP A 127 -15.55 -1.35 -19.90
CA ASP A 127 -16.71 -1.95 -20.54
C ASP A 127 -16.78 -3.47 -20.25
N THR A 128 -16.61 -4.30 -21.26
CA THR A 128 -16.64 -5.78 -21.16
C THR A 128 -15.24 -6.42 -21.12
N SER A 129 -14.18 -5.60 -21.14
CA SER A 129 -12.79 -6.05 -21.25
C SER A 129 -12.06 -5.93 -19.93
N ASN A 130 -11.18 -6.90 -19.65
CA ASN A 130 -10.34 -6.92 -18.46
C ASN A 130 -8.86 -6.95 -18.84
N ILE A 131 -8.06 -6.20 -18.09
CA ILE A 131 -6.59 -6.23 -18.14
C ILE A 131 -6.12 -6.69 -16.78
N GLU A 132 -5.57 -7.90 -16.72
CA GLU A 132 -4.98 -8.44 -15.51
C GLU A 132 -3.48 -8.16 -15.47
N PHE A 133 -2.98 -7.74 -14.31
CA PHE A 133 -1.55 -7.51 -14.11
C PHE A 133 -1.17 -7.77 -12.66
N SER A 134 0.13 -7.89 -12.42
CA SER A 134 0.69 -8.03 -11.08
C SER A 134 1.67 -6.89 -10.81
N GLY A 135 1.82 -6.57 -9.54
CA GLY A 135 2.76 -5.57 -9.08
C GLY A 135 3.36 -5.91 -7.73
N TYR A 136 4.36 -5.13 -7.38
CA TYR A 136 4.99 -5.14 -6.08
C TYR A 136 5.02 -3.71 -5.55
N GLN A 137 4.66 -3.54 -4.27
CA GLN A 137 4.76 -2.26 -3.59
C GLN A 137 5.55 -2.39 -2.28
N THR A 138 6.28 -1.32 -1.94
CA THR A 138 6.70 -1.01 -0.58
C THR A 138 5.91 0.20 -0.10
N VAL A 139 5.34 0.12 1.09
CA VAL A 139 4.47 1.15 1.67
C VAL A 139 5.09 1.61 2.97
N ASP A 140 5.51 2.87 3.01
CA ASP A 140 6.11 3.51 4.18
C ASP A 140 5.06 4.31 4.95
N PHE A 141 5.20 4.36 6.26
CA PHE A 141 4.23 5.01 7.15
C PHE A 141 4.90 6.08 8.03
N SER A 142 4.13 7.12 8.34
CA SER A 142 4.42 8.11 9.38
C SER A 142 3.15 8.40 10.15
N ASP A 143 3.21 8.34 11.49
CA ASP A 143 2.09 8.60 12.41
C ASP A 143 0.82 7.80 12.06
N GLY A 144 0.99 6.56 11.60
CA GLY A 144 -0.09 5.66 11.23
C GLY A 144 -0.79 6.00 9.90
N LYS A 145 -0.23 6.92 9.11
CA LYS A 145 -0.66 7.23 7.75
C LYS A 145 0.41 6.84 6.74
N ILE A 146 0.00 6.59 5.50
CA ILE A 146 0.90 6.25 4.41
C ILE A 146 1.67 7.50 3.99
N LEU A 147 2.99 7.45 4.12
CA LEU A 147 3.92 8.51 3.74
C LEU A 147 4.37 8.34 2.28
N ALA A 148 4.68 7.12 1.87
CA ALA A 148 5.12 6.83 0.51
C ALA A 148 4.65 5.45 0.04
N ILE A 149 4.43 5.32 -1.25
CA ILE A 149 4.26 4.03 -1.95
C ILE A 149 5.28 3.97 -3.07
N TRP A 150 6.05 2.89 -3.11
CA TRP A 150 7.01 2.58 -4.17
C TRP A 150 6.48 1.40 -4.95
N GLU A 151 6.16 1.59 -6.24
CA GLU A 151 5.48 0.56 -7.02
C GLU A 151 6.27 0.15 -8.26
N TRP A 152 6.40 -1.16 -8.45
CA TRP A 152 6.89 -1.82 -9.66
C TRP A 152 5.75 -2.64 -10.27
N ALA A 153 5.35 -2.28 -11.48
CA ALA A 153 4.32 -2.98 -12.25
C ALA A 153 4.64 -2.90 -13.75
N ASP A 154 3.98 -3.72 -14.57
CA ASP A 154 4.10 -3.64 -16.03
C ASP A 154 3.26 -2.47 -16.59
N TYR A 155 3.72 -1.25 -16.33
CA TYR A 155 3.06 -0.04 -16.83
C TYR A 155 2.98 0.00 -18.37
N GLY A 156 4.01 -0.52 -19.06
CA GLY A 156 4.06 -0.55 -20.52
C GLY A 156 3.02 -1.49 -21.10
N GLY A 157 2.93 -2.71 -20.56
CA GLY A 157 1.95 -3.71 -20.98
C GLY A 157 0.52 -3.23 -20.73
N VAL A 158 0.24 -2.72 -19.53
CA VAL A 158 -1.08 -2.15 -19.17
C VAL A 158 -1.44 -1.01 -20.11
N SER A 159 -0.56 -0.02 -20.30
CA SER A 159 -0.80 1.12 -21.20
C SER A 159 -1.07 0.71 -22.64
N ASN A 160 -0.33 -0.29 -23.15
CA ASN A 160 -0.52 -0.79 -24.51
C ASN A 160 -1.86 -1.50 -24.70
N GLN A 161 -2.33 -2.25 -23.69
CA GLN A 161 -3.65 -2.89 -23.73
C GLN A 161 -4.77 -1.84 -23.62
N LEU A 162 -4.65 -0.85 -22.72
CA LEU A 162 -5.59 0.27 -22.61
C LEU A 162 -5.76 1.00 -23.94
N LYS A 163 -4.67 1.36 -24.63
CA LYS A 163 -4.71 2.02 -25.93
C LYS A 163 -5.42 1.21 -27.03
N LYS A 164 -5.43 -0.12 -26.93
CA LYS A 164 -6.15 -0.98 -27.89
C LYS A 164 -7.64 -1.01 -27.61
N LEU A 165 -8.07 -0.93 -26.34
CA LEU A 165 -9.46 -1.00 -25.92
C LEU A 165 -10.19 0.35 -26.09
N MET A 166 -9.45 1.47 -26.03
CA MET A 166 -10.01 2.83 -26.15
C MET A 166 -10.04 3.37 -27.59
N LYS A 167 -9.73 2.53 -28.59
CA LYS A 167 -9.87 2.86 -30.03
C LYS A 167 -11.24 2.47 -30.54
#